data_f56467b6368c98bbe4e59f86b2337d69
#
_entry.id   f56467b6368c98bbe4e59f86b2337d69
#
_cell.length_a   1.000
_cell.length_b   1.000
_cell.length_c   1.000
_cell.angle_alpha   90.00
_cell.angle_beta   90.00
_cell.angle_gamma   90.00
#
_symmetry.space_group_name_H-M   'P 1'
#
loop_
_entity.id
_entity.type
_entity.pdbx_description
1 polymer ?
#
loop_
_entity_poly.entity_id
_entity_poly.type
_entity_poly.pdbx_seq_one_letter_code
_entity_poly.pdbx_strand_id
1 'polypeptide(L)'
;IVDIVEEEFEIEVAAGRPGILGSAIVKGEATDILDVGHYLPLAFTDWFHSRTGAAERMKPHVLLVDDSAFFRNMLIPVLRAAGYDVTAASGGQEAFGLIRKFDLIVTDLQMPDMDGLALARAVRAEPSGANTPMIALSSMTTADTIERVRRAGFHDFVAKFDRQGLIAAIKEQADVETIRAA
;
A
#
# COMPACT_ATOMS: atom_id res chain seq x y z
N ILE A 1 -23.45 -20.47 -12.19
CA ILE A 1 -22.61 -19.84 -13.24
C ILE A 1 -23.03 -20.43 -14.53
N VAL A 2 -23.45 -19.61 -15.42
CA VAL A 2 -24.01 -20.05 -16.68
C VAL A 2 -22.97 -19.96 -17.79
N ASP A 3 -22.20 -18.87 -17.86
CA ASP A 3 -21.21 -18.70 -18.92
C ASP A 3 -20.20 -17.59 -18.60
N ILE A 4 -19.03 -17.61 -19.24
CA ILE A 4 -18.05 -16.54 -19.28
C ILE A 4 -17.92 -16.12 -20.72
N VAL A 5 -18.15 -14.84 -21.00
CA VAL A 5 -18.14 -14.26 -22.34
C VAL A 5 -17.10 -13.17 -22.41
N GLU A 6 -16.27 -13.19 -23.45
CA GLU A 6 -15.39 -12.06 -23.83
C GLU A 6 -16.04 -11.38 -25.05
N GLU A 7 -16.65 -10.23 -24.86
CA GLU A 7 -17.31 -9.47 -25.89
C GLU A 7 -17.19 -7.96 -25.60
N GLU A 8 -16.98 -7.15 -26.61
CA GLU A 8 -17.07 -5.69 -26.48
C GLU A 8 -18.53 -5.27 -26.53
N PHE A 9 -19.01 -4.53 -25.54
CA PHE A 9 -20.38 -4.02 -25.48
C PHE A 9 -20.43 -2.59 -24.95
N GLU A 10 -21.37 -1.81 -25.44
CA GLU A 10 -21.66 -0.48 -24.95
C GLU A 10 -22.66 -0.57 -23.79
N ILE A 11 -22.35 0.10 -22.68
CA ILE A 11 -23.23 0.14 -21.51
C ILE A 11 -24.11 1.39 -21.60
N GLU A 12 -25.42 1.19 -21.67
CA GLU A 12 -26.39 2.27 -21.46
C GLU A 12 -26.54 2.49 -19.93
N VAL A 13 -26.07 3.64 -19.46
CA VAL A 13 -26.05 3.96 -18.01
C VAL A 13 -27.47 4.06 -17.47
N ALA A 14 -27.85 3.23 -16.53
CA ALA A 14 -29.13 3.28 -15.87
C ALA A 14 -29.18 4.40 -14.82
N ALA A 15 -29.83 5.52 -15.13
CA ALA A 15 -30.06 6.56 -14.16
C ALA A 15 -31.03 6.07 -13.06
N GLY A 16 -30.53 5.95 -11.81
CA GLY A 16 -31.37 5.85 -10.63
C GLY A 16 -31.67 4.44 -10.10
N ARG A 17 -30.98 3.38 -10.55
CA ARG A 17 -31.06 2.03 -9.95
C ARG A 17 -29.83 1.74 -9.08
N PRO A 18 -29.95 1.73 -7.74
CA PRO A 18 -28.84 1.37 -6.88
C PRO A 18 -28.32 -0.06 -7.19
N GLY A 19 -27.01 -0.21 -7.36
CA GLY A 19 -26.38 -1.51 -7.63
C GLY A 19 -26.40 -1.97 -9.09
N ILE A 20 -26.90 -1.16 -10.01
CA ILE A 20 -26.84 -1.41 -11.47
C ILE A 20 -26.02 -0.30 -12.12
N LEU A 21 -24.95 -0.65 -12.81
CA LEU A 21 -24.13 0.30 -13.60
C LEU A 21 -24.86 0.75 -14.86
N GLY A 22 -25.64 -0.16 -15.46
CA GLY A 22 -26.35 0.07 -16.70
C GLY A 22 -26.85 -1.24 -17.28
N SER A 23 -27.38 -1.17 -18.51
CA SER A 23 -27.76 -2.34 -19.28
C SER A 23 -26.98 -2.40 -20.59
N ALA A 24 -26.73 -3.60 -21.09
CA ALA A 24 -26.05 -3.85 -22.35
C ALA A 24 -26.73 -4.98 -23.10
N ILE A 25 -26.53 -5.06 -24.40
CA ILE A 25 -26.94 -6.22 -25.21
C ILE A 25 -25.76 -7.21 -25.21
N VAL A 26 -25.92 -8.36 -24.57
CA VAL A 26 -24.93 -9.43 -24.51
C VAL A 26 -25.52 -10.66 -25.19
N LYS A 27 -24.86 -11.18 -26.21
CA LYS A 27 -25.38 -12.29 -27.06
C LYS A 27 -26.80 -12.07 -27.59
N GLY A 28 -27.17 -10.80 -27.89
CA GLY A 28 -28.50 -10.45 -28.39
C GLY A 28 -29.58 -10.35 -27.31
N GLU A 29 -29.25 -10.50 -26.04
CA GLU A 29 -30.18 -10.36 -24.92
C GLU A 29 -29.87 -9.10 -24.09
N ALA A 30 -30.93 -8.39 -23.68
CA ALA A 30 -30.75 -7.24 -22.76
C ALA A 30 -30.36 -7.75 -21.37
N THR A 31 -29.18 -7.32 -20.92
CA THR A 31 -28.55 -7.79 -19.68
C THR A 31 -28.23 -6.60 -18.77
N ASP A 32 -28.61 -6.67 -17.49
CA ASP A 32 -28.24 -5.67 -16.51
C ASP A 32 -26.80 -5.90 -16.01
N ILE A 33 -26.00 -4.85 -16.02
CA ILE A 33 -24.62 -4.86 -15.54
C ILE A 33 -24.61 -4.43 -14.07
N LEU A 34 -24.22 -5.33 -13.19
CA LEU A 34 -24.23 -5.11 -11.75
C LEU A 34 -23.02 -4.31 -11.28
N ASP A 35 -23.24 -3.37 -10.36
CA ASP A 35 -22.18 -2.71 -9.61
C ASP A 35 -21.71 -3.61 -8.47
N VAL A 36 -20.61 -4.33 -8.71
CA VAL A 36 -19.99 -5.21 -7.69
C VAL A 36 -19.55 -4.40 -6.48
N GLY A 37 -19.11 -3.15 -6.65
CA GLY A 37 -18.73 -2.24 -5.56
C GLY A 37 -19.90 -1.92 -4.64
N HIS A 38 -21.13 -1.87 -5.16
CA HIS A 38 -22.35 -1.68 -4.38
C HIS A 38 -22.72 -2.95 -3.59
N TYR A 39 -22.63 -4.13 -4.19
CA TYR A 39 -23.09 -5.38 -3.58
C TYR A 39 -22.08 -6.03 -2.62
N LEU A 40 -20.77 -5.86 -2.86
CA LEU A 40 -19.73 -6.42 -1.99
C LEU A 40 -19.90 -6.03 -0.51
N PRO A 41 -20.12 -4.75 -0.16
CA PRO A 41 -20.38 -4.35 1.23
C PRO A 41 -21.65 -4.94 1.82
N LEU A 42 -22.69 -5.16 1.00
CA LEU A 42 -23.96 -5.72 1.45
C LEU A 42 -23.88 -7.24 1.66
N ALA A 43 -23.12 -7.95 0.83
CA ALA A 43 -22.95 -9.40 0.91
C ALA A 43 -21.98 -9.83 2.02
N PHE A 44 -21.01 -9.00 2.34
CA PHE A 44 -19.97 -9.27 3.32
C PHE A 44 -19.94 -8.20 4.42
N THR A 45 -21.12 -7.93 5.00
CA THR A 45 -21.30 -6.95 6.08
C THR A 45 -20.29 -7.15 7.21
N ASP A 46 -20.03 -8.39 7.62
CA ASP A 46 -19.08 -8.69 8.70
C ASP A 46 -17.62 -8.37 8.30
N TRP A 47 -17.29 -8.48 7.03
CA TRP A 47 -15.95 -8.17 6.53
C TRP A 47 -15.70 -6.66 6.42
N PHE A 48 -16.75 -5.89 6.15
CA PHE A 48 -16.68 -4.43 6.07
C PHE A 48 -17.01 -3.76 7.42
N HIS A 49 -17.87 -4.38 8.28
CA HIS A 49 -18.19 -3.85 9.62
C HIS A 49 -17.08 -4.08 10.65
N SER A 50 -16.23 -5.08 10.50
CA SER A 50 -15.00 -5.16 11.30
C SER A 50 -14.01 -4.00 11.01
N ARG A 51 -14.24 -3.22 9.96
CA ARG A 51 -13.50 -1.98 9.65
C ARG A 51 -14.24 -0.70 10.07
N THR A 52 -15.53 -0.75 10.40
CA THR A 52 -16.33 0.44 10.77
C THR A 52 -16.69 0.51 12.26
N GLY A 53 -16.37 -0.52 13.05
CA GLY A 53 -16.68 -0.60 14.49
C GLY A 53 -15.51 -0.36 15.43
N ALA A 54 -14.31 -0.08 14.93
CA ALA A 54 -13.24 0.49 15.73
C ALA A 54 -13.30 2.01 15.53
N ALA A 55 -13.34 2.77 16.64
CA ALA A 55 -13.11 4.22 16.67
C ALA A 55 -12.18 4.63 15.52
N GLU A 56 -12.40 5.78 14.87
CA GLU A 56 -11.58 6.32 13.79
C GLU A 56 -10.10 5.99 14.04
N ARG A 57 -9.68 4.79 13.65
CA ARG A 57 -8.26 4.45 13.68
C ARG A 57 -7.67 5.32 12.59
N MET A 58 -6.97 6.34 13.01
CA MET A 58 -6.16 7.13 12.10
C MET A 58 -5.41 6.14 11.22
N LYS A 59 -5.58 6.27 9.90
CA LYS A 59 -4.90 5.38 8.94
C LYS A 59 -3.41 5.46 9.23
N PRO A 60 -2.70 4.33 9.35
CA PRO A 60 -1.27 4.40 9.60
C PRO A 60 -0.58 5.21 8.50
N HIS A 61 0.27 6.14 8.92
CA HIS A 61 1.01 7.04 8.05
C HIS A 61 2.28 6.37 7.55
N VAL A 62 2.38 6.14 6.26
CA VAL A 62 3.54 5.53 5.60
C VAL A 62 4.32 6.60 4.83
N LEU A 63 5.62 6.71 5.10
CA LEU A 63 6.55 7.48 4.28
C LEU A 63 7.14 6.56 3.21
N LEU A 64 6.84 6.83 1.95
CA LEU A 64 7.42 6.14 0.79
C LEU A 64 8.56 6.97 0.21
N VAL A 65 9.77 6.42 0.23
CA VAL A 65 10.98 7.10 -0.25
C VAL A 65 11.55 6.35 -1.45
N ASP A 66 11.61 6.99 -2.60
CA ASP A 66 12.17 6.44 -3.83
C ASP A 66 12.50 7.60 -4.77
N ASP A 67 13.65 7.62 -5.41
CA ASP A 67 14.03 8.70 -6.34
C ASP A 67 13.27 8.61 -7.68
N SER A 68 12.79 7.43 -8.04
CA SER A 68 12.00 7.20 -9.24
C SER A 68 10.55 7.65 -9.09
N ALA A 69 10.14 8.69 -9.80
CA ALA A 69 8.74 9.10 -9.87
C ALA A 69 7.81 7.98 -10.37
N PHE A 70 8.33 7.11 -11.24
CA PHE A 70 7.57 5.95 -11.74
C PHE A 70 7.18 5.01 -10.59
N PHE A 71 8.14 4.61 -9.74
CA PHE A 71 7.86 3.71 -8.62
C PHE A 71 6.95 4.36 -7.58
N ARG A 72 7.17 5.64 -7.24
CA ARG A 72 6.27 6.36 -6.32
C ARG A 72 4.83 6.38 -6.85
N ASN A 73 4.63 6.76 -8.12
CA ASN A 73 3.30 6.82 -8.74
C ASN A 73 2.63 5.45 -8.86
N MET A 74 3.40 4.38 -8.97
CA MET A 74 2.90 3.01 -9.00
C MET A 74 2.49 2.51 -7.61
N LEU A 75 3.26 2.80 -6.56
CA LEU A 75 3.05 2.24 -5.23
C LEU A 75 2.04 3.05 -4.39
N ILE A 76 1.98 4.38 -4.53
CA ILE A 76 1.05 5.22 -3.76
C ILE A 76 -0.41 4.75 -3.88
N PRO A 77 -0.99 4.51 -5.08
CA PRO A 77 -2.35 4.03 -5.20
C PRO A 77 -2.57 2.66 -4.55
N VAL A 78 -1.58 1.76 -4.65
CA VAL A 78 -1.63 0.42 -4.06
C VAL A 78 -1.68 0.49 -2.54
N LEU A 79 -0.82 1.30 -1.92
CA LEU A 79 -0.78 1.49 -0.48
C LEU A 79 -2.04 2.19 0.05
N ARG A 80 -2.53 3.20 -0.66
CA ARG A 80 -3.78 3.89 -0.31
C ARG A 80 -5.00 2.96 -0.39
N ALA A 81 -5.07 2.12 -1.42
CA ALA A 81 -6.12 1.12 -1.56
C ALA A 81 -6.05 0.06 -0.44
N ALA A 82 -4.85 -0.23 0.08
CA ALA A 82 -4.66 -1.11 1.22
C ALA A 82 -5.01 -0.45 2.57
N GLY A 83 -5.38 0.84 2.59
CA GLY A 83 -5.88 1.54 3.78
C GLY A 83 -4.85 2.41 4.51
N TYR A 84 -3.69 2.68 3.89
CA TYR A 84 -2.64 3.53 4.47
C TYR A 84 -2.77 4.99 4.00
N ASP A 85 -2.38 5.94 4.85
CA ASP A 85 -2.11 7.29 4.40
C ASP A 85 -0.64 7.38 3.96
N VAL A 86 -0.38 7.92 2.77
CA VAL A 86 0.93 7.84 2.14
C VAL A 86 1.44 9.23 1.80
N THR A 87 2.58 9.57 2.38
CA THR A 87 3.42 10.69 1.97
C THR A 87 4.62 10.15 1.19
N ALA A 88 4.99 10.81 0.11
CA ALA A 88 6.12 10.41 -0.71
C ALA A 88 7.26 11.42 -0.59
N ALA A 89 8.49 10.92 -0.55
CA ALA A 89 9.70 11.70 -0.67
C ALA A 89 10.55 11.21 -1.85
N SER A 90 11.22 12.12 -2.53
CA SER A 90 12.01 11.84 -3.72
C SER A 90 13.48 11.47 -3.41
N GLY A 91 13.85 11.41 -2.14
CA GLY A 91 15.20 11.06 -1.71
C GLY A 91 15.36 11.05 -0.20
N GLY A 92 16.50 10.52 0.26
CA GLY A 92 16.78 10.34 1.68
C GLY A 92 16.85 11.64 2.48
N GLN A 93 17.38 12.72 1.91
CA GLN A 93 17.46 14.03 2.57
C GLN A 93 16.07 14.60 2.87
N GLU A 94 15.17 14.57 1.88
CA GLU A 94 13.79 15.02 2.03
C GLU A 94 13.07 14.16 3.09
N ALA A 95 13.22 12.85 2.98
CA ALA A 95 12.64 11.89 3.91
C ALA A 95 13.09 12.11 5.35
N PHE A 96 14.39 12.37 5.57
CA PHE A 96 14.95 12.61 6.89
C PHE A 96 14.31 13.83 7.60
N GLY A 97 13.98 14.87 6.84
CA GLY A 97 13.26 16.05 7.38
C GLY A 97 11.83 15.75 7.84
N LEU A 98 11.26 14.62 7.46
CA LEU A 98 9.86 14.24 7.68
C LEU A 98 9.65 13.12 8.72
N ILE A 99 10.70 12.43 9.16
CA ILE A 99 10.61 11.15 9.91
C ILE A 99 9.77 11.16 11.20
N ARG A 100 9.57 12.32 11.83
CA ARG A 100 8.81 12.44 13.10
C ARG A 100 7.30 12.26 12.97
N LYS A 101 6.79 12.00 11.76
CA LYS A 101 5.36 12.04 11.44
C LYS A 101 4.80 10.70 10.93
N PHE A 102 5.59 9.65 10.92
CA PHE A 102 5.21 8.40 10.25
C PHE A 102 5.30 7.19 11.17
N ASP A 103 4.33 6.30 10.99
CA ASP A 103 4.24 5.03 11.71
C ASP A 103 5.14 3.97 11.05
N LEU A 104 5.47 4.15 9.75
CA LEU A 104 6.30 3.24 8.98
C LEU A 104 7.01 3.97 7.85
N ILE A 105 8.24 3.57 7.56
CA ILE A 105 9.05 4.06 6.44
C ILE A 105 9.31 2.92 5.46
N VAL A 106 8.97 3.13 4.19
CA VAL A 106 9.32 2.25 3.06
C VAL A 106 10.30 3.01 2.17
N THR A 107 11.51 2.51 2.01
CA THR A 107 12.55 3.24 1.26
C THR A 107 13.27 2.37 0.25
N ASP A 108 13.53 2.94 -0.93
CA ASP A 108 14.53 2.39 -1.83
C ASP A 108 15.92 2.41 -1.18
N LEU A 109 16.74 1.44 -1.52
CA LEU A 109 18.14 1.38 -1.11
C LEU A 109 19.04 2.25 -1.99
N GLN A 110 18.74 2.36 -3.27
CA GLN A 110 19.58 3.02 -4.26
C GLN A 110 19.01 4.39 -4.64
N MET A 111 19.43 5.41 -3.92
CA MET A 111 19.06 6.80 -4.21
C MET A 111 20.32 7.69 -4.29
N PRO A 112 20.28 8.75 -5.11
CA PRO A 112 21.35 9.74 -5.10
C PRO A 112 21.42 10.48 -3.74
N ASP A 113 22.56 11.06 -3.44
CA ASP A 113 22.88 11.86 -2.24
C ASP A 113 22.85 11.07 -0.93
N MET A 114 21.68 10.67 -0.45
CA MET A 114 21.49 9.86 0.74
C MET A 114 20.80 8.55 0.37
N ASP A 115 21.54 7.45 0.34
CA ASP A 115 21.00 6.12 0.08
C ASP A 115 20.13 5.61 1.24
N GLY A 116 19.30 4.55 0.98
CA GLY A 116 18.39 4.02 2.00
C GLY A 116 19.10 3.48 3.24
N LEU A 117 20.33 2.97 3.11
CA LEU A 117 21.11 2.50 4.27
C LEU A 117 21.61 3.66 5.13
N ALA A 118 22.01 4.78 4.49
CA ALA A 118 22.39 6.00 5.19
C ALA A 118 21.18 6.63 5.88
N LEU A 119 20.04 6.68 5.19
CA LEU A 119 18.77 7.13 5.77
C LEU A 119 18.40 6.31 7.00
N ALA A 120 18.45 4.98 6.91
CA ALA A 120 18.11 4.10 8.05
C ALA A 120 19.01 4.38 9.26
N ARG A 121 20.32 4.50 9.06
CA ARG A 121 21.25 4.85 10.14
C ARG A 121 20.94 6.21 10.77
N ALA A 122 20.62 7.20 9.95
CA ALA A 122 20.24 8.53 10.43
C ALA A 122 18.94 8.49 11.23
N VAL A 123 17.92 7.78 10.74
CA VAL A 123 16.63 7.57 11.44
C VAL A 123 16.85 6.88 12.79
N ARG A 124 17.68 5.83 12.84
CA ARG A 124 17.98 5.11 14.09
C ARG A 124 18.75 5.94 15.11
N ALA A 125 19.54 6.91 14.66
CA ALA A 125 20.26 7.83 15.54
C ALA A 125 19.34 8.89 16.17
N GLU A 126 18.17 9.15 15.59
CA GLU A 126 17.20 10.11 16.12
C GLU A 126 16.28 9.43 17.15
N PRO A 127 16.13 9.99 18.38
CA PRO A 127 15.23 9.42 19.39
C PRO A 127 13.79 9.20 18.90
N SER A 128 13.28 10.10 18.07
CA SER A 128 11.93 10.04 17.53
C SER A 128 11.73 8.98 16.42
N GLY A 129 12.81 8.52 15.80
CA GLY A 129 12.81 7.55 14.72
C GLY A 129 13.38 6.19 15.10
N ALA A 130 13.99 6.08 16.29
CA ALA A 130 14.74 4.90 16.71
C ALA A 130 13.95 3.59 16.62
N ASN A 131 12.65 3.63 16.90
CA ASN A 131 11.76 2.48 16.89
C ASN A 131 10.82 2.44 15.66
N THR A 132 10.83 3.45 14.79
CA THR A 132 9.95 3.48 13.61
C THR A 132 10.27 2.29 12.71
N PRO A 133 9.29 1.42 12.38
CA PRO A 133 9.48 0.33 11.44
C PRO A 133 9.97 0.82 10.09
N MET A 134 10.96 0.12 9.53
CA MET A 134 11.52 0.43 8.21
C MET A 134 11.55 -0.81 7.34
N ILE A 135 11.06 -0.68 6.11
CA ILE A 135 11.09 -1.71 5.06
C ILE A 135 11.96 -1.21 3.92
N ALA A 136 12.92 -2.04 3.51
CA ALA A 136 13.76 -1.75 2.37
C ALA A 136 13.13 -2.26 1.07
N LEU A 137 13.13 -1.43 0.03
CA LEU A 137 12.84 -1.84 -1.34
C LEU A 137 14.14 -1.94 -2.14
N SER A 138 14.32 -2.99 -2.92
CA SER A 138 15.47 -3.11 -3.80
C SER A 138 15.16 -3.94 -5.04
N SER A 139 15.80 -3.59 -6.15
CA SER A 139 15.85 -4.44 -7.35
C SER A 139 16.87 -5.58 -7.24
N MET A 140 17.77 -5.51 -6.25
CA MET A 140 18.82 -6.52 -6.02
C MET A 140 18.51 -7.31 -4.73
N THR A 141 18.33 -8.63 -4.88
CA THR A 141 17.97 -9.55 -3.78
C THR A 141 19.10 -10.49 -3.40
N THR A 142 20.35 -10.01 -3.39
CA THR A 142 21.51 -10.82 -3.01
C THR A 142 21.61 -11.00 -1.49
N ALA A 143 22.21 -12.11 -1.04
CA ALA A 143 22.42 -12.38 0.38
C ALA A 143 23.22 -11.26 1.09
N ASP A 144 24.22 -10.69 0.40
CA ASP A 144 24.98 -9.54 0.92
C ASP A 144 24.10 -8.30 1.12
N THR A 145 23.22 -8.01 0.16
CA THR A 145 22.28 -6.88 0.29
C THR A 145 21.36 -7.08 1.50
N ILE A 146 20.78 -8.26 1.66
CA ILE A 146 19.90 -8.59 2.79
C ILE A 146 20.62 -8.41 4.13
N GLU A 147 21.87 -8.89 4.25
CA GLU A 147 22.65 -8.76 5.46
C GLU A 147 22.99 -7.29 5.77
N ARG A 148 23.32 -6.49 4.78
CA ARG A 148 23.57 -5.03 4.94
C ARG A 148 22.32 -4.29 5.40
N VAL A 149 21.16 -4.62 4.84
CA VAL A 149 19.85 -4.07 5.21
C VAL A 149 19.53 -4.39 6.68
N ARG A 150 19.70 -5.64 7.08
CA ARG A 150 19.49 -6.07 8.47
C ARG A 150 20.40 -5.32 9.46
N ARG A 151 21.69 -5.19 9.14
CA ARG A 151 22.66 -4.44 9.97
C ARG A 151 22.37 -2.94 10.04
N ALA A 152 21.73 -2.38 9.03
CA ALA A 152 21.33 -0.98 9.03
C ALA A 152 20.07 -0.70 9.89
N GLY A 153 19.40 -1.73 10.41
CA GLY A 153 18.26 -1.61 11.31
C GLY A 153 16.90 -1.62 10.59
N PHE A 154 16.85 -2.16 9.39
CA PHE A 154 15.55 -2.44 8.75
C PHE A 154 14.87 -3.65 9.42
N HIS A 155 13.55 -3.62 9.40
CA HIS A 155 12.71 -4.69 9.92
C HIS A 155 12.43 -5.74 8.85
N ASP A 156 12.33 -5.31 7.60
CA ASP A 156 12.07 -6.19 6.48
C ASP A 156 12.69 -5.69 5.17
N PHE A 157 12.71 -6.58 4.18
CA PHE A 157 13.26 -6.36 2.86
C PHE A 157 12.32 -6.94 1.80
N VAL A 158 11.94 -6.14 0.79
CA VAL A 158 11.03 -6.52 -0.27
C VAL A 158 11.60 -6.15 -1.64
N ALA A 159 11.42 -7.02 -2.62
CA ALA A 159 11.77 -6.71 -4.00
C ALA A 159 10.85 -5.62 -4.58
N LYS A 160 11.40 -4.63 -5.32
CA LYS A 160 10.66 -3.47 -5.84
C LYS A 160 9.38 -3.82 -6.62
N PHE A 161 9.30 -4.97 -7.26
CA PHE A 161 8.14 -5.39 -8.07
C PHE A 161 7.18 -6.33 -7.33
N ASP A 162 7.53 -6.75 -6.11
CA ASP A 162 6.68 -7.61 -5.29
C ASP A 162 5.68 -6.78 -4.46
N ARG A 163 4.57 -6.40 -5.11
CA ARG A 163 3.49 -5.63 -4.46
C ARG A 163 2.80 -6.40 -3.34
N GLN A 164 2.65 -7.72 -3.50
CA GLN A 164 1.98 -8.54 -2.49
C GLN A 164 2.89 -8.72 -1.27
N GLY A 165 4.17 -8.98 -1.48
CA GLY A 165 5.17 -9.01 -0.41
C GLY A 165 5.26 -7.69 0.34
N LEU A 166 5.23 -6.55 -0.36
CA LEU A 166 5.23 -5.24 0.28
C LEU A 166 4.01 -5.02 1.20
N ILE A 167 2.80 -5.32 0.72
CA ILE A 167 1.58 -5.19 1.53
C ILE A 167 1.61 -6.14 2.74
N ALA A 168 2.11 -7.37 2.57
CA ALA A 168 2.26 -8.32 3.67
C ALA A 168 3.25 -7.82 4.72
N ALA A 169 4.44 -7.36 4.29
CA ALA A 169 5.46 -6.81 5.17
C ALA A 169 4.95 -5.58 5.96
N ILE A 170 4.22 -4.67 5.31
CA ILE A 170 3.65 -3.49 5.97
C ILE A 170 2.61 -3.90 7.02
N LYS A 171 1.73 -4.85 6.71
CA LYS A 171 0.72 -5.34 7.67
C LYS A 171 1.36 -5.98 8.88
N GLU A 172 2.38 -6.80 8.70
CA GLU A 172 3.11 -7.44 9.80
C GLU A 172 3.70 -6.40 10.76
N GLN A 173 4.31 -5.33 10.25
CA GLN A 173 4.87 -4.28 11.09
C GLN A 173 3.78 -3.43 11.77
N ALA A 174 2.67 -3.13 11.10
CA ALA A 174 1.56 -2.38 11.68
C ALA A 174 0.85 -3.15 12.80
N ASP A 175 0.70 -4.48 12.68
CA ASP A 175 0.09 -5.33 13.70
C ASP A 175 0.97 -5.44 14.95
N VAL A 176 2.29 -5.48 14.80
CA VAL A 176 3.26 -5.52 15.93
C VAL A 176 3.19 -4.24 16.76
N GLU A 177 3.02 -3.06 16.15
CA GLU A 177 2.88 -1.80 16.91
C GLU A 177 1.55 -1.73 17.67
N THR A 178 0.46 -2.24 17.11
CA THR A 178 -0.83 -2.29 17.79
C THR A 178 -0.78 -3.15 19.07
N ILE A 179 -0.01 -4.24 19.05
CA ILE A 179 0.19 -5.11 20.22
C ILE A 179 1.09 -4.44 21.29
N ARG A 180 2.04 -3.59 20.88
CA ARG A 180 2.92 -2.88 21.81
C ARG A 180 2.27 -1.67 22.48
N ALA A 181 1.23 -1.11 21.87
CA ALA A 181 0.51 0.06 22.35
C ALA A 181 -0.71 -0.30 23.23
N ALA A 182 -1.06 -1.58 23.37
CA ALA A 182 -2.15 -2.12 24.19
C ALA A 182 -1.63 -2.72 25.51
#